data_c39d66f4afe4c5b19f3dd3972f4f6e41
#
_entry.id   c39d66f4afe4c5b19f3dd3972f4f6e41
#
_cell.length_a   1.000
_cell.length_b   1.000
_cell.length_c   1.000
_cell.angle_alpha   90.00
_cell.angle_beta   90.00
_cell.angle_gamma   90.00
#
_symmetry.space_group_name_H-M   'P 1'
#
loop_
_entity.id
_entity.type
_entity.pdbx_description
1 polymer ?
#
loop_
_entity_poly.entity_id
_entity_poly.type
_entity_poly.pdbx_seq_one_letter_code
_entity_poly.pdbx_strand_id
1 'polypeptide(L)'
;MPVNLAAPNPVDLHPVPGVEIGITMAGVRKAGRRDLSVFRLAEGSAVAAVFTQNRFCAAPVQLCRKHLAADVGVRALVINTGNANAGTGEDGLVRAFSTCVALARRLDIAPEQVLPFSTGVIMETLPTDRIEAGLPAALADCRADNWPAAAEAIMTTDTLPKAASRQLQIGGRTVTVTGIAK
;
A
#
# COMPACT_ATOMS: atom_id res chain seq x y z
N MET A 1 -11.95 -17.93 -5.55
CA MET A 1 -11.47 -18.35 -4.20
C MET A 1 -10.14 -19.05 -4.36
N PRO A 2 -9.15 -18.82 -3.50
CA PRO A 2 -7.91 -19.59 -3.57
C PRO A 2 -8.22 -21.03 -3.20
N VAL A 3 -7.95 -21.94 -4.11
CA VAL A 3 -8.12 -23.38 -3.88
C VAL A 3 -6.78 -23.91 -3.36
N ASN A 4 -6.83 -24.65 -2.24
CA ASN A 4 -5.65 -25.26 -1.62
C ASN A 4 -4.56 -24.28 -1.10
N LEU A 5 -4.91 -23.03 -0.77
CA LEU A 5 -4.02 -22.12 -0.09
C LEU A 5 -4.29 -22.15 1.41
N ALA A 6 -3.23 -22.33 2.20
CA ALA A 6 -3.24 -22.07 3.64
C ALA A 6 -2.88 -20.60 3.91
N ALA A 7 -3.36 -20.05 5.04
CA ALA A 7 -2.87 -18.76 5.49
C ALA A 7 -1.36 -18.83 5.74
N PRO A 8 -0.60 -17.78 5.41
CA PRO A 8 0.83 -17.76 5.69
C PRO A 8 1.07 -17.80 7.20
N ASN A 9 2.08 -18.57 7.63
CA ASN A 9 2.51 -18.53 9.02
C ASN A 9 3.28 -17.22 9.26
N PRO A 10 2.85 -16.38 10.23
CA PRO A 10 3.49 -15.08 10.48
C PRO A 10 4.99 -15.16 10.76
N VAL A 11 5.49 -16.23 11.40
CA VAL A 11 6.90 -16.42 11.73
C VAL A 11 7.78 -16.67 10.50
N ASP A 12 7.18 -17.06 9.38
CA ASP A 12 7.90 -17.32 8.12
C ASP A 12 8.03 -16.07 7.25
N LEU A 13 7.43 -14.94 7.67
CA LEU A 13 7.49 -13.67 6.94
C LEU A 13 8.63 -12.81 7.48
N HIS A 14 9.74 -12.82 6.77
CA HIS A 14 10.94 -12.09 7.17
C HIS A 14 10.86 -10.61 6.85
N PRO A 15 11.28 -9.71 7.76
CA PRO A 15 11.44 -8.30 7.49
C PRO A 15 12.40 -8.05 6.32
N VAL A 16 12.06 -7.05 5.50
CA VAL A 16 12.93 -6.57 4.41
C VAL A 16 13.65 -5.31 4.90
N PRO A 17 14.99 -5.29 4.94
CA PRO A 17 15.72 -4.11 5.37
C PRO A 17 15.32 -2.86 4.58
N GLY A 18 15.09 -1.76 5.28
CA GLY A 18 14.68 -0.50 4.68
C GLY A 18 13.17 -0.38 4.39
N VAL A 19 12.36 -1.36 4.81
CA VAL A 19 10.90 -1.31 4.70
C VAL A 19 10.27 -1.39 6.09
N GLU A 20 9.45 -0.42 6.43
CA GLU A 20 8.60 -0.43 7.62
C GLU A 20 7.14 -0.28 7.19
N ILE A 21 6.26 -0.98 7.88
CA ILE A 21 4.83 -1.04 7.53
C ILE A 21 4.00 -0.67 8.75
N GLY A 22 3.09 0.28 8.58
CA GLY A 22 2.14 0.67 9.59
C GLY A 22 0.71 0.44 9.13
N ILE A 23 -0.14 -0.05 10.04
CA ILE A 23 -1.51 -0.45 9.75
C ILE A 23 -2.45 0.23 10.73
N THR A 24 -3.61 0.66 10.24
CA THR A 24 -4.69 1.16 11.10
C THR A 24 -6.08 0.82 10.58
N MET A 25 -7.07 1.07 11.42
CA MET A 25 -8.49 1.00 11.09
C MET A 25 -9.00 2.44 10.88
N ALA A 26 -8.88 2.95 9.66
CA ALA A 26 -9.32 4.31 9.31
C ALA A 26 -10.83 4.41 9.09
N GLY A 27 -11.52 3.26 8.95
CA GLY A 27 -12.96 3.22 8.67
C GLY A 27 -13.28 3.73 7.27
N VAL A 28 -12.42 3.47 6.28
CA VAL A 28 -12.58 3.92 4.89
C VAL A 28 -13.98 3.57 4.36
N ARG A 29 -14.46 2.36 4.63
CA ARG A 29 -15.82 1.94 4.29
C ARG A 29 -16.57 1.33 5.47
N LYS A 30 -15.91 0.50 6.28
CA LYS A 30 -16.51 -0.20 7.42
C LYS A 30 -15.64 0.00 8.66
N ALA A 31 -16.25 0.29 9.77
CA ALA A 31 -15.54 0.35 11.06
C ALA A 31 -15.02 -1.04 11.49
N GLY A 32 -13.98 -1.04 12.34
CA GLY A 32 -13.47 -2.26 12.95
C GLY A 32 -12.67 -3.17 12.02
N ARG A 33 -12.19 -2.64 10.89
CA ARG A 33 -11.37 -3.35 9.91
C ARG A 33 -10.06 -2.62 9.68
N ARG A 34 -8.96 -3.36 9.58
CA ARG A 34 -7.70 -2.86 9.06
C ARG A 34 -7.89 -2.52 7.59
N ASP A 35 -7.86 -1.23 7.24
CA ASP A 35 -8.22 -0.74 5.91
C ASP A 35 -7.33 0.39 5.40
N LEU A 36 -6.31 0.76 6.18
CA LEU A 36 -5.28 1.69 5.77
C LEU A 36 -3.90 1.14 6.14
N SER A 37 -3.01 1.09 5.15
CA SER A 37 -1.62 0.67 5.30
C SER A 37 -0.69 1.75 4.76
N VAL A 38 0.42 1.98 5.45
CA VAL A 38 1.52 2.84 5.01
C VAL A 38 2.79 2.00 4.97
N PHE A 39 3.51 2.04 3.84
CA PHE A 39 4.85 1.49 3.73
C PHE A 39 5.82 2.66 3.69
N ARG A 40 6.78 2.69 4.59
CA ARG A 40 7.91 3.61 4.58
C ARG A 40 9.10 2.91 3.96
N LEU A 41 9.75 3.56 3.01
CA LEU A 41 10.92 3.05 2.31
C LEU A 41 12.13 3.89 2.68
N ALA A 42 13.24 3.22 2.96
CA ALA A 42 14.51 3.90 3.19
C ALA A 42 14.93 4.71 1.95
N GLU A 43 15.68 5.75 2.18
CA GLU A 43 16.28 6.53 1.11
C GLU A 43 17.18 5.66 0.21
N GLY A 44 17.15 5.89 -1.10
CA GLY A 44 17.85 5.07 -2.06
C GLY A 44 17.16 3.76 -2.44
N SER A 45 15.95 3.50 -1.93
CA SER A 45 15.14 2.35 -2.37
C SER A 45 14.77 2.48 -3.84
N ALA A 46 15.02 1.42 -4.61
CA ALA A 46 14.57 1.34 -6.00
C ALA A 46 13.15 0.75 -6.08
N VAL A 47 12.31 1.34 -6.91
CA VAL A 47 10.93 0.89 -7.12
C VAL A 47 10.68 0.65 -8.60
N ALA A 48 10.08 -0.50 -8.91
CA ALA A 48 9.59 -0.82 -10.24
C ALA A 48 8.13 -1.27 -10.16
N ALA A 49 7.34 -0.99 -11.19
CA ALA A 49 5.93 -1.34 -11.20
C ALA A 49 5.47 -1.84 -12.58
N VAL A 50 4.45 -2.69 -12.55
CA VAL A 50 3.67 -3.08 -13.73
C VAL A 50 2.24 -2.59 -13.57
N PHE A 51 1.63 -2.16 -14.66
CA PHE A 51 0.31 -1.55 -14.64
C PHE A 51 -0.63 -2.21 -15.65
N THR A 52 -1.92 -2.18 -15.35
CA THR A 52 -2.95 -2.60 -16.30
C THR A 52 -2.88 -1.80 -17.61
N GLN A 53 -3.22 -2.46 -18.72
CA GLN A 53 -3.41 -1.82 -20.02
C GLN A 53 -4.88 -1.45 -20.27
N ASN A 54 -5.76 -1.71 -19.31
CA ASN A 54 -7.17 -1.38 -19.42
C ASN A 54 -7.36 0.15 -19.52
N ARG A 55 -8.17 0.59 -20.47
CA ARG A 55 -8.53 2.00 -20.65
C ARG A 55 -9.35 2.57 -19.48
N PHE A 56 -10.16 1.74 -18.84
CA PHE A 56 -10.84 2.09 -17.59
C PHE A 56 -9.87 1.98 -16.42
N CYS A 57 -8.91 2.91 -16.42
CA CYS A 57 -7.79 2.92 -15.48
C CYS A 57 -8.13 3.74 -14.24
N ALA A 58 -8.02 3.13 -13.06
CA ALA A 58 -8.29 3.80 -11.78
C ALA A 58 -7.35 4.97 -11.52
N ALA A 59 -7.83 5.98 -10.81
CA ALA A 59 -7.07 7.17 -10.46
C ALA A 59 -5.73 6.87 -9.75
N PRO A 60 -5.63 5.95 -8.78
CA PRO A 60 -4.35 5.60 -8.16
C PRO A 60 -3.32 5.07 -9.16
N VAL A 61 -3.76 4.26 -10.14
CA VAL A 61 -2.85 3.71 -11.17
C VAL A 61 -2.29 4.82 -12.07
N GLN A 62 -3.15 5.75 -12.48
CA GLN A 62 -2.73 6.90 -13.30
C GLN A 62 -1.72 7.76 -12.53
N LEU A 63 -1.98 8.01 -11.25
CA LEU A 63 -1.11 8.83 -10.41
C LEU A 63 0.23 8.11 -10.13
N CYS A 64 0.23 6.81 -9.86
CA CYS A 64 1.46 6.02 -9.71
C CYS A 64 2.35 6.11 -10.96
N ARG A 65 1.77 5.99 -12.16
CA ARG A 65 2.53 6.17 -13.41
C ARG A 65 3.18 7.56 -13.49
N LYS A 66 2.44 8.61 -13.13
CA LYS A 66 2.92 9.99 -13.14
C LYS A 66 4.07 10.19 -12.13
N HIS A 67 3.89 9.70 -10.90
CA HIS A 67 4.88 9.84 -9.83
C HIS A 67 6.17 9.05 -10.13
N LEU A 68 6.05 7.84 -10.66
CA LEU A 68 7.24 7.06 -11.08
C LEU A 68 7.98 7.72 -12.26
N ALA A 69 7.25 8.34 -13.19
CA ALA A 69 7.87 9.06 -14.30
C ALA A 69 8.60 10.35 -13.87
N ALA A 70 8.31 10.89 -12.69
CA ALA A 70 9.00 12.05 -12.13
C ALA A 70 10.42 11.73 -11.64
N ASP A 71 10.75 10.45 -11.43
CA ASP A 71 12.08 9.94 -11.05
C ASP A 71 12.71 10.62 -9.82
N VAL A 72 11.86 11.01 -8.85
CA VAL A 72 12.30 11.71 -7.63
C VAL A 72 12.60 10.75 -6.46
N GLY A 73 12.57 9.45 -6.73
CA GLY A 73 12.71 8.39 -5.73
C GLY A 73 11.45 8.22 -4.87
N VAL A 74 10.97 6.98 -4.76
CA VAL A 74 9.78 6.66 -3.95
C VAL A 74 10.18 6.43 -2.49
N ARG A 75 9.46 7.06 -1.56
CA ARG A 75 9.73 7.01 -0.12
C ARG A 75 8.58 6.40 0.68
N ALA A 76 7.38 6.35 0.10
CA ALA A 76 6.23 5.76 0.78
C ALA A 76 5.20 5.19 -0.20
N LEU A 77 4.44 4.19 0.29
CA LEU A 77 3.21 3.72 -0.33
C LEU A 77 2.07 3.95 0.65
N VAL A 78 0.90 4.36 0.17
CA VAL A 78 -0.33 4.44 0.95
C VAL A 78 -1.40 3.59 0.29
N ILE A 79 -1.96 2.66 1.04
CA ILE A 79 -2.90 1.65 0.53
C ILE A 79 -4.17 1.72 1.33
N ASN A 80 -5.30 1.99 0.69
CA ASN A 80 -6.61 1.86 1.32
C ASN A 80 -7.40 0.69 0.76
N THR A 81 -8.23 0.08 1.61
CA THR A 81 -9.19 -0.94 1.20
C THR A 81 -10.63 -0.50 1.48
N GLY A 82 -11.57 -1.11 0.74
CA GLY A 82 -13.00 -0.79 0.83
C GLY A 82 -13.50 0.14 -0.28
N ASN A 83 -12.66 0.99 -0.84
CA ASN A 83 -12.94 1.87 -1.98
C ASN A 83 -11.80 1.76 -2.99
N ALA A 84 -12.10 1.52 -4.26
CA ALA A 84 -11.10 1.32 -5.32
C ALA A 84 -10.65 2.63 -5.99
N ASN A 85 -11.35 3.72 -5.74
CA ASN A 85 -11.14 5.00 -6.42
C ASN A 85 -11.03 4.84 -7.95
N ALA A 86 -11.94 4.07 -8.52
CA ALA A 86 -12.02 3.75 -9.93
C ALA A 86 -13.37 4.15 -10.50
N GLY A 87 -13.39 4.69 -11.72
CA GLY A 87 -14.59 5.24 -12.34
C GLY A 87 -15.02 6.58 -11.73
N THR A 88 -14.14 7.28 -11.07
CA THR A 88 -14.38 8.51 -10.30
C THR A 88 -13.92 9.78 -11.03
N GLY A 89 -13.38 9.63 -12.25
CA GLY A 89 -12.96 10.75 -13.08
C GLY A 89 -11.90 11.65 -12.42
N GLU A 90 -12.00 12.94 -12.69
CA GLU A 90 -11.08 13.97 -12.17
C GLU A 90 -11.12 14.07 -10.63
N ASP A 91 -12.30 13.96 -10.01
CA ASP A 91 -12.43 13.95 -8.54
C ASP A 91 -11.58 12.85 -7.91
N GLY A 92 -11.56 11.66 -8.52
CA GLY A 92 -10.74 10.56 -8.06
C GLY A 92 -9.24 10.84 -8.12
N LEU A 93 -8.77 11.53 -9.16
CA LEU A 93 -7.36 11.95 -9.29
C LEU A 93 -7.00 12.97 -8.21
N VAL A 94 -7.84 13.98 -8.01
CA VAL A 94 -7.65 15.00 -6.96
C VAL A 94 -7.56 14.34 -5.59
N ARG A 95 -8.47 13.40 -5.27
CA ARG A 95 -8.49 12.69 -3.99
C ARG A 95 -7.30 11.77 -3.79
N ALA A 96 -6.88 11.05 -4.83
CA ALA A 96 -5.67 10.23 -4.77
C ALA A 96 -4.44 11.11 -4.49
N PHE A 97 -4.33 12.26 -5.13
CA PHE A 97 -3.24 13.21 -4.90
C PHE A 97 -3.30 13.84 -3.50
N SER A 98 -4.49 14.23 -3.02
CA SER A 98 -4.67 14.73 -1.64
C SER A 98 -4.18 13.72 -0.60
N THR A 99 -4.43 12.42 -0.82
CA THR A 99 -3.92 11.35 0.05
C THR A 99 -2.38 11.32 0.06
N CYS A 100 -1.75 11.47 -1.13
CA CYS A 100 -0.29 11.56 -1.22
C CYS A 100 0.26 12.79 -0.50
N VAL A 101 -0.37 13.96 -0.68
CA VAL A 101 0.01 15.21 -0.01
C VAL A 101 -0.09 15.06 1.51
N ALA A 102 -1.17 14.45 2.01
CA ALA A 102 -1.39 14.26 3.43
C ALA A 102 -0.32 13.37 4.09
N LEU A 103 0.09 12.29 3.43
CA LEU A 103 1.18 11.44 3.92
C LEU A 103 2.54 12.12 3.77
N ALA A 104 2.81 12.74 2.63
CA ALA A 104 4.07 13.41 2.34
C ALA A 104 4.41 14.49 3.38
N ARG A 105 3.43 15.32 3.75
CA ARG A 105 3.57 16.33 4.82
C ARG A 105 3.99 15.73 6.17
N ARG A 106 3.53 14.53 6.51
CA ARG A 106 3.87 13.86 7.77
C ARG A 106 5.24 13.20 7.76
N LEU A 107 5.75 12.91 6.57
CA LEU A 107 7.07 12.29 6.37
C LEU A 107 8.15 13.31 5.98
N ASP A 108 7.79 14.57 5.77
CA ASP A 108 8.67 15.62 5.26
C ASP A 108 9.32 15.26 3.90
N ILE A 109 8.49 14.79 2.98
CA ILE A 109 8.87 14.39 1.62
C ILE A 109 7.96 15.05 0.58
N ALA A 110 8.32 14.97 -0.70
CA ALA A 110 7.48 15.47 -1.78
C ALA A 110 6.28 14.50 -2.05
N PRO A 111 5.10 15.02 -2.44
CA PRO A 111 3.95 14.18 -2.79
C PRO A 111 4.24 13.15 -3.89
N GLU A 112 5.10 13.47 -4.83
CA GLU A 112 5.53 12.60 -5.93
C GLU A 112 6.35 11.40 -5.44
N GLN A 113 6.88 11.45 -4.22
CA GLN A 113 7.58 10.34 -3.56
C GLN A 113 6.62 9.34 -2.89
N VAL A 114 5.30 9.57 -2.98
CA VAL A 114 4.26 8.70 -2.43
C VAL A 114 3.48 8.03 -3.55
N LEU A 115 3.34 6.71 -3.50
CA LEU A 115 2.48 5.96 -4.43
C LEU A 115 1.18 5.57 -3.74
N PRO A 116 0.00 5.98 -4.28
CA PRO A 116 -1.29 5.59 -3.74
C PRO A 116 -1.80 4.28 -4.33
N PHE A 117 -2.45 3.46 -3.50
CA PHE A 117 -3.13 2.24 -3.91
C PHE A 117 -4.53 2.21 -3.30
N SER A 118 -5.51 1.81 -4.09
CA SER A 118 -6.89 1.67 -3.61
C SER A 118 -7.50 0.38 -4.14
N THR A 119 -8.24 -0.31 -3.29
CA THR A 119 -8.96 -1.52 -3.69
C THR A 119 -10.31 -1.61 -2.97
N GLY A 120 -11.34 -2.08 -3.67
CA GLY A 120 -12.68 -2.23 -3.12
C GLY A 120 -13.77 -1.87 -4.12
N VAL A 121 -14.76 -1.11 -3.68
CA VAL A 121 -15.91 -0.71 -4.51
C VAL A 121 -15.50 0.37 -5.49
N ILE A 122 -15.96 0.23 -6.74
CA ILE A 122 -15.77 1.19 -7.82
C ILE A 122 -16.91 2.22 -7.82
N MET A 123 -16.71 3.36 -8.49
CA MET A 123 -17.72 4.41 -8.71
C MET A 123 -18.25 5.06 -7.41
N GLU A 124 -17.48 4.97 -6.33
CA GLU A 124 -17.73 5.67 -5.07
C GLU A 124 -16.62 6.68 -4.80
N THR A 125 -16.98 7.84 -4.28
CA THR A 125 -16.05 8.89 -3.87
C THR A 125 -15.09 8.37 -2.79
N LEU A 126 -13.78 8.58 -2.95
CA LEU A 126 -12.79 8.19 -1.95
C LEU A 126 -12.90 9.09 -0.72
N PRO A 127 -13.12 8.55 0.49
CA PRO A 127 -13.21 9.33 1.74
C PRO A 127 -11.82 9.72 2.24
N THR A 128 -11.24 10.75 1.66
CA THR A 128 -9.88 11.24 1.98
C THR A 128 -9.77 11.71 3.42
N ASP A 129 -10.82 12.30 3.97
CA ASP A 129 -10.93 12.72 5.37
C ASP A 129 -10.64 11.58 6.36
N ARG A 130 -11.20 10.40 6.12
CA ARG A 130 -10.96 9.21 6.94
C ARG A 130 -9.54 8.68 6.79
N ILE A 131 -9.03 8.67 5.56
CA ILE A 131 -7.65 8.25 5.28
C ILE A 131 -6.69 9.19 6.01
N GLU A 132 -6.85 10.51 5.84
CA GLU A 132 -6.00 11.52 6.47
C GLU A 132 -6.03 11.45 8.00
N ALA A 133 -7.20 11.23 8.58
CA ALA A 133 -7.37 11.04 10.02
C ALA A 133 -6.68 9.77 10.54
N GLY A 134 -6.60 8.72 9.71
CA GLY A 134 -5.94 7.45 10.06
C GLY A 134 -4.41 7.48 9.94
N LEU A 135 -3.83 8.39 9.12
CA LEU A 135 -2.39 8.41 8.86
C LEU A 135 -1.52 8.50 10.12
N PRO A 136 -1.82 9.33 11.14
CA PRO A 136 -1.00 9.37 12.35
C PRO A 136 -0.91 8.02 13.07
N ALA A 137 -2.03 7.31 13.20
CA ALA A 137 -2.07 6.00 13.83
C ALA A 137 -1.31 4.94 13.00
N ALA A 138 -1.46 4.97 11.67
CA ALA A 138 -0.70 4.10 10.79
C ALA A 138 0.82 4.35 10.91
N LEU A 139 1.24 5.61 10.94
CA LEU A 139 2.66 5.96 11.08
C LEU A 139 3.23 5.56 12.44
N ALA A 140 2.44 5.67 13.52
CA ALA A 140 2.84 5.23 14.86
C ALA A 140 2.98 3.70 14.96
N ASP A 141 2.27 2.94 14.12
CA ASP A 141 2.37 1.46 14.05
C ASP A 141 3.50 0.97 13.12
N CYS A 142 4.27 1.87 12.49
CA CYS A 142 5.32 1.48 11.54
C CYS A 142 6.41 0.63 12.20
N ARG A 143 6.58 -0.61 11.70
CA ARG A 143 7.62 -1.54 12.11
C ARG A 143 7.96 -2.52 10.99
N ALA A 144 9.13 -3.11 11.06
CA ALA A 144 9.70 -3.96 10.00
C ALA A 144 9.00 -5.32 9.85
N ASP A 145 8.38 -5.83 10.92
CA ASP A 145 7.75 -7.16 11.00
C ASP A 145 6.24 -7.17 10.71
N ASN A 146 5.66 -6.07 10.27
CA ASN A 146 4.20 -5.91 10.07
C ASN A 146 3.65 -6.55 8.78
N TRP A 147 4.42 -7.42 8.13
CA TRP A 147 4.03 -8.10 6.89
C TRP A 147 2.74 -8.94 7.02
N PRO A 148 2.50 -9.70 8.12
CA PRO A 148 1.25 -10.44 8.29
C PRO A 148 0.04 -9.52 8.34
N ALA A 149 0.13 -8.43 9.11
CA ALA A 149 -0.95 -7.46 9.21
C ALA A 149 -1.19 -6.70 7.90
N ALA A 150 -0.14 -6.44 7.11
CA ALA A 150 -0.26 -5.85 5.77
C ALA A 150 -1.00 -6.78 4.81
N ALA A 151 -0.68 -8.07 4.81
CA ALA A 151 -1.37 -9.05 3.98
C ALA A 151 -2.88 -9.14 4.30
N GLU A 152 -3.27 -8.98 5.56
CA GLU A 152 -4.67 -8.88 5.97
C GLU A 152 -5.30 -7.54 5.55
N ALA A 153 -4.59 -6.44 5.77
CA ALA A 153 -5.12 -5.09 5.55
C ALA A 153 -5.44 -4.80 4.08
N ILE A 154 -4.74 -5.42 3.13
CA ILE A 154 -5.02 -5.26 1.70
C ILE A 154 -6.19 -6.11 1.19
N MET A 155 -6.74 -7.00 2.01
CA MET A 155 -7.88 -7.85 1.61
C MET A 155 -9.17 -7.03 1.44
N THR A 156 -10.07 -7.50 0.57
CA THR A 156 -11.46 -7.04 0.46
C THR A 156 -12.42 -8.21 0.56
N THR A 157 -12.62 -8.94 -0.52
CA THR A 157 -13.43 -10.17 -0.63
C THR A 157 -12.57 -11.44 -0.56
N ASP A 158 -11.29 -11.28 -0.33
CA ASP A 158 -10.36 -12.39 -0.15
C ASP A 158 -10.75 -13.20 1.10
N THR A 159 -10.62 -14.52 1.03
CA THR A 159 -10.96 -15.43 2.14
C THR A 159 -9.79 -15.66 3.09
N LEU A 160 -8.55 -15.50 2.58
CA LEU A 160 -7.31 -15.68 3.33
C LEU A 160 -6.27 -14.64 2.89
N PRO A 161 -5.41 -14.17 3.80
CA PRO A 161 -4.25 -13.37 3.44
C PRO A 161 -3.27 -14.21 2.59
N LYS A 162 -2.57 -13.57 1.68
CA LYS A 162 -1.58 -14.19 0.81
C LYS A 162 -0.24 -13.50 1.00
N ALA A 163 0.73 -14.23 1.49
CA ALA A 163 2.10 -13.76 1.67
C ALA A 163 3.10 -14.90 1.56
N ALA A 164 4.30 -14.58 1.17
CA ALA A 164 5.43 -15.52 1.14
C ALA A 164 6.73 -14.78 1.37
N SER A 165 7.69 -15.44 1.99
CA SER A 165 9.03 -14.91 2.21
C SER A 165 10.10 -15.97 1.96
N ARG A 166 11.28 -15.53 1.51
CA ARG A 166 12.46 -16.36 1.33
C ARG A 166 13.72 -15.56 1.65
N GLN A 167 14.69 -16.23 2.23
CA GLN A 167 16.02 -15.69 2.41
C GLN A 167 17.02 -16.52 1.58
N LEU A 168 17.91 -15.82 0.90
CA LEU A 168 18.92 -16.38 0.01
C LEU A 168 20.29 -15.82 0.36
N GLN A 169 21.35 -16.62 0.17
CA GLN A 169 22.73 -16.14 0.25
C GLN A 169 23.23 -15.78 -1.14
N ILE A 170 23.52 -14.50 -1.38
CA ILE A 170 24.03 -14.00 -2.66
C ILE A 170 25.31 -13.20 -2.39
N GLY A 171 26.43 -13.65 -2.91
CA GLY A 171 27.72 -12.97 -2.73
C GLY A 171 28.12 -12.83 -1.24
N GLY A 172 27.78 -13.81 -0.39
CA GLY A 172 28.07 -13.79 1.05
C GLY A 172 27.16 -12.89 1.87
N ARG A 173 26.09 -12.35 1.28
CA ARG A 173 25.10 -11.50 1.97
C ARG A 173 23.73 -12.18 1.96
N THR A 174 23.01 -12.05 3.08
CA THR A 174 21.62 -12.49 3.14
C THR A 174 20.73 -11.51 2.40
N VAL A 175 20.01 -11.99 1.39
CA VAL A 175 18.98 -11.26 0.67
C VAL A 175 17.61 -11.79 1.07
N THR A 176 16.72 -10.92 1.51
CA THR A 176 15.35 -11.26 1.88
C THR A 176 14.41 -10.80 0.78
N VAL A 177 13.53 -11.70 0.33
CA VAL A 177 12.41 -11.40 -0.57
C VAL A 177 11.12 -11.71 0.16
N THR A 178 10.29 -10.71 0.41
CA THR A 178 8.98 -10.87 1.03
C THR A 178 7.92 -10.22 0.15
N GLY A 179 6.82 -10.91 -0.07
CA GLY A 179 5.72 -10.45 -0.90
C GLY A 179 4.37 -10.71 -0.26
N ILE A 180 3.45 -9.78 -0.51
CA ILE A 180 2.03 -9.90 -0.19
C ILE A 180 1.22 -9.74 -1.47
N ALA A 181 0.10 -10.41 -1.57
CA ALA A 181 -0.73 -10.37 -2.76
C ALA A 181 -2.23 -10.29 -2.43
N LYS A 182 -2.92 -9.62 -3.33
CA LYS A 182 -4.38 -9.52 -3.29
C LYS A 182 -4.97 -9.98 -4.63
#